data_601ba2d93ec8f2cf37ed9d4cf48a7d5e
#
_entry.id   601ba2d93ec8f2cf37ed9d4cf48a7d5e
#
_cell.length_a   1.000
_cell.length_b   1.000
_cell.length_c   1.000
_cell.angle_alpha   90.00
_cell.angle_beta   90.00
_cell.angle_gamma   90.00
#
_symmetry.space_group_name_H-M   'P 1'
#
loop_
_entity.id
_entity.type
_entity.pdbx_description
1 polymer ?
#
loop_
_entity_poly.entity_id
_entity_poly.type
_entity_poly.pdbx_seq_one_letter_code
_entity_poly.pdbx_strand_id
1 'polypeptide(L)'
;MAEFNAMDTAAFKGVWVFCEQREGEIQSISYQLLSEGRKLANDLGVELAGVVMGSGLAEADLKTLGGYGADRVYNIDSPLLKDYTTDGYAKALCDLIMDKKPEIMLIGATNLGRDLGPRCAARLHTGLTADCTHLDVDVEKYKNFLRTTSNIDVDNTKFEENTNLKMTRPASVSYTHLRAHETDSYL
;
A
#
# COMPACT_ATOMS: atom_id res chain seq x y z
N MET A 1 3.11 -19.38 -17.59
CA MET A 1 3.19 -18.39 -16.50
C MET A 1 2.67 -19.11 -15.26
N ALA A 2 3.39 -19.05 -14.14
CA ALA A 2 2.85 -19.58 -12.88
C ALA A 2 1.58 -18.79 -12.54
N GLU A 3 0.53 -19.48 -12.12
CA GLU A 3 -0.72 -18.87 -11.73
C GLU A 3 -0.50 -17.95 -10.51
N PHE A 4 -0.94 -16.70 -10.59
CA PHE A 4 -0.83 -15.76 -9.48
C PHE A 4 -1.77 -16.23 -8.37
N ASN A 5 -1.22 -16.56 -7.21
CA ASN A 5 -1.98 -16.98 -6.03
C ASN A 5 -1.71 -16.01 -4.88
N ALA A 6 -2.67 -15.13 -4.60
CA ALA A 6 -2.58 -14.17 -3.49
C ALA A 6 -2.54 -14.83 -2.10
N MET A 7 -2.90 -16.10 -1.99
CA MET A 7 -2.90 -16.86 -0.71
C MET A 7 -1.52 -17.47 -0.38
N ASP A 8 -0.60 -17.50 -1.34
CA ASP A 8 0.78 -17.96 -1.10
C ASP A 8 1.64 -16.82 -0.54
N THR A 9 1.41 -16.49 0.72
CA THR A 9 2.07 -15.36 1.40
C THR A 9 3.59 -15.48 1.44
N ALA A 10 4.14 -16.69 1.43
CA ALA A 10 5.59 -16.91 1.45
C ALA A 10 6.30 -16.47 0.16
N ALA A 11 5.55 -16.37 -0.94
CA ALA A 11 6.09 -15.93 -2.23
C ALA A 11 6.22 -14.40 -2.35
N PHE A 12 5.65 -13.64 -1.40
CA PHE A 12 5.61 -12.19 -1.45
C PHE A 12 6.68 -11.59 -0.54
N LYS A 13 7.43 -10.60 -1.05
CA LYS A 13 8.48 -9.90 -0.31
C LYS A 13 8.61 -8.45 -0.74
N GLY A 14 8.92 -7.60 0.24
CA GLY A 14 9.24 -6.20 0.03
C GLY A 14 8.05 -5.27 0.22
N VAL A 15 8.37 -4.05 0.58
CA VAL A 15 7.42 -2.95 0.74
C VAL A 15 7.50 -2.05 -0.48
N TRP A 16 6.37 -1.80 -1.10
CA TRP A 16 6.29 -0.93 -2.27
C TRP A 16 5.44 0.29 -2.00
N VAL A 17 5.80 1.38 -2.65
CA VAL A 17 5.07 2.65 -2.65
C VAL A 17 4.73 3.03 -4.07
N PHE A 18 3.46 3.24 -4.35
CA PHE A 18 3.06 3.90 -5.57
C PHE A 18 3.40 5.39 -5.47
N CYS A 19 4.37 5.82 -6.26
CA CYS A 19 4.82 7.21 -6.31
C CYS A 19 4.01 7.96 -7.37
N GLU A 20 3.05 8.74 -6.89
CA GLU A 20 2.19 9.55 -7.76
C GLU A 20 3.01 10.66 -8.44
N GLN A 21 2.81 10.82 -9.73
CA GLN A 21 3.34 11.94 -10.51
C GLN A 21 2.20 12.68 -11.22
N ARG A 22 2.41 13.94 -11.52
CA ARG A 22 1.53 14.75 -12.34
C ARG A 22 2.37 15.63 -13.26
N GLU A 23 2.10 15.56 -14.55
CA GLU A 23 2.82 16.33 -15.58
C GLU A 23 4.35 16.17 -15.52
N GLY A 24 4.82 14.98 -15.12
CA GLY A 24 6.23 14.65 -14.98
C GLY A 24 6.83 14.96 -13.61
N GLU A 25 6.11 15.62 -12.70
CA GLU A 25 6.58 15.97 -11.36
C GLU A 25 6.10 14.98 -10.31
N ILE A 26 7.01 14.43 -9.51
CA ILE A 26 6.69 13.55 -8.39
C ILE A 26 5.96 14.34 -7.29
N GLN A 27 4.81 13.87 -6.89
CA GLN A 27 3.98 14.54 -5.88
C GLN A 27 4.51 14.30 -4.46
N SER A 28 4.35 15.29 -3.58
CA SER A 28 4.87 15.26 -2.20
C SER A 28 4.38 14.08 -1.37
N ILE A 29 3.18 13.58 -1.63
CA ILE A 29 2.64 12.38 -0.98
C ILE A 29 3.54 11.15 -1.20
N SER A 30 4.21 11.03 -2.34
CA SER A 30 5.13 9.94 -2.66
C SER A 30 6.30 9.90 -1.69
N TYR A 31 6.87 11.05 -1.37
CA TYR A 31 8.00 11.16 -0.43
C TYR A 31 7.58 10.82 1.01
N GLN A 32 6.36 11.24 1.41
CA GLN A 32 5.80 10.90 2.71
C GLN A 32 5.60 9.39 2.84
N LEU A 33 5.01 8.76 1.83
CA LEU A 33 4.78 7.32 1.81
C LEU A 33 6.09 6.52 1.77
N LEU A 34 7.12 6.98 1.05
CA LEU A 34 8.43 6.35 1.07
C LEU A 34 9.06 6.39 2.46
N SER A 35 8.94 7.51 3.15
CA SER A 35 9.44 7.65 4.52
C SER A 35 8.72 6.70 5.49
N GLU A 36 7.41 6.50 5.33
CA GLU A 36 6.64 5.54 6.13
C GLU A 36 6.96 4.10 5.71
N GLY A 37 7.00 3.83 4.41
CA GLY A 37 7.39 2.53 3.86
C GLY A 37 8.79 2.10 4.30
N ARG A 38 9.74 3.03 4.47
CA ARG A 38 11.08 2.74 4.98
C ARG A 38 11.08 2.19 6.41
N LYS A 39 10.19 2.70 7.28
CA LYS A 39 10.03 2.16 8.64
C LYS A 39 9.55 0.71 8.58
N LEU A 40 8.49 0.45 7.81
CA LEU A 40 7.94 -0.90 7.65
C LEU A 40 8.96 -1.87 7.04
N ALA A 41 9.69 -1.44 6.01
CA ALA A 41 10.71 -2.24 5.36
C ALA A 41 11.89 -2.57 6.29
N ASN A 42 12.30 -1.61 7.15
CA ASN A 42 13.33 -1.85 8.15
C ASN A 42 12.88 -2.85 9.21
N ASP A 43 11.64 -2.73 9.70
CA ASP A 43 11.11 -3.65 10.71
C ASP A 43 10.92 -5.07 10.15
N LEU A 44 10.60 -5.21 8.87
CA LEU A 44 10.52 -6.51 8.16
C LEU A 44 11.88 -7.03 7.68
N GLY A 45 12.90 -6.19 7.59
CA GLY A 45 14.21 -6.56 7.03
C GLY A 45 14.16 -6.82 5.52
N VAL A 46 13.34 -6.06 4.78
CA VAL A 46 13.13 -6.21 3.34
C VAL A 46 13.44 -4.92 2.57
N GLU A 47 13.53 -5.02 1.23
CA GLU A 47 13.70 -3.85 0.35
C GLU A 47 12.45 -2.98 0.31
N LEU A 48 12.67 -1.65 0.20
CA LEU A 48 11.65 -0.68 -0.15
C LEU A 48 11.78 -0.30 -1.63
N ALA A 49 10.70 -0.42 -2.39
CA ALA A 49 10.68 0.04 -3.76
C ALA A 49 9.63 1.11 -4.03
N GLY A 50 10.00 2.13 -4.80
CA GLY A 50 9.07 3.06 -5.40
C GLY A 50 8.60 2.55 -6.77
N VAL A 51 7.33 2.72 -7.08
CA VAL A 51 6.77 2.46 -8.42
C VAL A 51 6.26 3.77 -8.99
N VAL A 52 6.83 4.18 -10.11
CA VAL A 52 6.42 5.38 -10.85
C VAL A 52 5.90 4.95 -12.21
N MET A 53 4.81 5.56 -12.63
CA MET A 53 4.23 5.32 -13.96
C MET A 53 4.00 6.64 -14.67
N GLY A 54 4.37 6.69 -15.95
CA GLY A 54 4.24 7.92 -16.73
C GLY A 54 4.84 7.81 -18.13
N SER A 55 5.22 8.94 -18.70
CA SER A 55 5.91 8.99 -19.99
C SER A 55 6.98 10.06 -19.96
N GLY A 56 8.23 9.65 -20.25
CA GLY A 56 9.37 10.55 -20.37
C GLY A 56 9.78 11.21 -19.05
N LEU A 57 9.65 10.52 -17.91
CA LEU A 57 10.05 11.03 -16.60
C LEU A 57 11.57 11.22 -16.53
N ALA A 58 12.02 12.35 -16.00
CA ALA A 58 13.43 12.62 -15.87
C ALA A 58 14.10 11.67 -14.87
N GLU A 59 15.26 11.11 -15.25
CA GLU A 59 16.03 10.21 -14.37
C GLU A 59 16.44 10.89 -13.05
N ALA A 60 16.67 12.21 -13.09
CA ALA A 60 16.99 12.98 -11.90
C ALA A 60 15.86 12.93 -10.84
N ASP A 61 14.60 13.05 -11.31
CA ASP A 61 13.43 12.99 -10.41
C ASP A 61 13.24 11.59 -9.82
N LEU A 62 13.48 10.55 -10.61
CA LEU A 62 13.45 9.17 -10.14
C LEU A 62 14.54 8.91 -9.08
N LYS A 63 15.74 9.49 -9.24
CA LYS A 63 16.82 9.39 -8.26
C LYS A 63 16.50 10.05 -6.93
N THR A 64 15.66 11.10 -6.91
CA THR A 64 15.27 11.75 -5.65
C THR A 64 14.53 10.78 -4.71
N LEU A 65 13.81 9.81 -5.26
CA LEU A 65 13.09 8.80 -4.47
C LEU A 65 14.05 7.95 -3.61
N GLY A 66 15.28 7.70 -4.09
CA GLY A 66 16.32 7.06 -3.31
C GLY A 66 16.73 7.86 -2.07
N GLY A 67 16.76 9.19 -2.16
CA GLY A 67 17.02 10.07 -1.02
C GLY A 67 15.94 10.02 0.08
N TYR A 68 14.74 9.57 -0.26
CA TYR A 68 13.63 9.37 0.66
C TYR A 68 13.44 7.91 1.12
N GLY A 69 14.42 7.07 0.81
CA GLY A 69 14.52 5.73 1.37
C GLY A 69 14.22 4.58 0.41
N ALA A 70 13.90 4.82 -0.86
CA ALA A 70 13.73 3.74 -1.83
C ALA A 70 15.08 3.07 -2.16
N ASP A 71 15.16 1.76 -1.96
CA ASP A 71 16.31 0.96 -2.38
C ASP A 71 16.27 0.70 -3.89
N ARG A 72 15.06 0.71 -4.45
CA ARG A 72 14.80 0.44 -5.87
C ARG A 72 13.65 1.30 -6.39
N VAL A 73 13.72 1.67 -7.67
CA VAL A 73 12.62 2.37 -8.35
C VAL A 73 12.25 1.58 -9.60
N TYR A 74 11.00 1.20 -9.71
CA TYR A 74 10.40 0.67 -10.92
C TYR A 74 9.76 1.82 -11.69
N ASN A 75 10.31 2.15 -12.83
CA ASN A 75 9.76 3.15 -13.74
C ASN A 75 9.05 2.44 -14.91
N ILE A 76 7.72 2.56 -14.97
CA ILE A 76 6.94 2.08 -16.10
C ILE A 76 6.73 3.25 -17.05
N ASP A 77 7.63 3.38 -18.02
CA ASP A 77 7.60 4.45 -19.02
C ASP A 77 6.84 4.00 -20.28
N SER A 78 5.74 4.68 -20.56
CA SER A 78 4.95 4.43 -21.76
C SER A 78 4.16 5.66 -22.15
N PRO A 79 4.08 6.01 -23.47
CA PRO A 79 3.21 7.10 -23.94
C PRO A 79 1.73 6.92 -23.54
N LEU A 80 1.28 5.67 -23.34
CA LEU A 80 -0.08 5.34 -22.91
C LEU A 80 -0.34 5.69 -21.43
N LEU A 81 0.72 5.91 -20.64
CA LEU A 81 0.66 6.27 -19.23
C LEU A 81 0.97 7.76 -18.99
N LYS A 82 1.05 8.56 -20.05
CA LYS A 82 1.29 10.01 -19.95
C LYS A 82 0.22 10.66 -19.07
N ASP A 83 -1.04 10.38 -19.39
CA ASP A 83 -2.18 10.86 -18.64
C ASP A 83 -2.79 9.69 -17.85
N TYR A 84 -3.29 10.01 -16.65
CA TYR A 84 -3.91 8.99 -15.80
C TYR A 84 -5.19 8.46 -16.45
N THR A 85 -5.25 7.14 -16.58
CA THR A 85 -6.47 6.39 -16.85
C THR A 85 -6.53 5.20 -15.90
N THR A 86 -7.66 4.98 -15.27
CA THR A 86 -7.81 3.91 -14.26
C THR A 86 -7.41 2.54 -14.80
N ASP A 87 -7.90 2.18 -15.98
CA ASP A 87 -7.63 0.85 -16.55
C ASP A 87 -6.18 0.67 -17.01
N GLY A 88 -5.57 1.71 -17.58
CA GLY A 88 -4.17 1.68 -18.02
C GLY A 88 -3.22 1.52 -16.84
N TYR A 89 -3.39 2.36 -15.83
CA TYR A 89 -2.59 2.33 -14.61
C TYR A 89 -2.81 1.04 -13.82
N ALA A 90 -4.06 0.62 -13.63
CA ALA A 90 -4.37 -0.61 -12.92
C ALA A 90 -3.79 -1.84 -13.63
N LYS A 91 -3.83 -1.88 -14.97
CA LYS A 91 -3.21 -2.97 -15.72
C LYS A 91 -1.70 -3.00 -15.51
N ALA A 92 -1.02 -1.88 -15.72
CA ALA A 92 0.44 -1.80 -15.63
C ALA A 92 0.93 -2.13 -14.21
N LEU A 93 0.27 -1.58 -13.18
CA LEU A 93 0.62 -1.83 -11.79
C LEU A 93 0.37 -3.29 -11.38
N CYS A 94 -0.79 -3.85 -11.73
CA CYS A 94 -1.10 -5.24 -11.41
C CYS A 94 -0.18 -6.24 -12.13
N ASP A 95 0.16 -5.99 -13.38
CA ASP A 95 1.10 -6.85 -14.13
C ASP A 95 2.47 -6.86 -13.44
N LEU A 96 2.96 -5.70 -12.97
CA LEU A 96 4.21 -5.61 -12.23
C LEU A 96 4.12 -6.31 -10.85
N ILE A 97 3.01 -6.14 -10.12
CA ILE A 97 2.77 -6.80 -8.83
C ILE A 97 2.73 -8.33 -8.99
N MET A 98 2.07 -8.84 -10.02
CA MET A 98 2.01 -10.27 -10.30
C MET A 98 3.39 -10.87 -10.63
N ASP A 99 4.26 -10.09 -11.30
CA ASP A 99 5.62 -10.52 -11.65
C ASP A 99 6.56 -10.49 -10.43
N LYS A 100 6.53 -9.42 -9.64
CA LYS A 100 7.52 -9.15 -8.57
C LYS A 100 7.04 -9.51 -7.16
N LYS A 101 5.74 -9.65 -6.95
CA LYS A 101 5.11 -10.10 -5.71
C LYS A 101 5.54 -9.32 -4.46
N PRO A 102 5.26 -8.00 -4.35
CA PRO A 102 5.48 -7.26 -3.12
C PRO A 102 4.54 -7.77 -2.02
N GLU A 103 5.01 -7.77 -0.78
CA GLU A 103 4.22 -8.14 0.40
C GLU A 103 3.25 -7.02 0.80
N ILE A 104 3.71 -5.77 0.73
CA ILE A 104 2.94 -4.59 1.09
C ILE A 104 3.01 -3.59 -0.06
N MET A 105 1.85 -3.03 -0.41
CA MET A 105 1.73 -1.91 -1.36
C MET A 105 1.06 -0.72 -0.69
N LEU A 106 1.78 0.40 -0.61
CA LEU A 106 1.25 1.66 -0.11
C LEU A 106 0.83 2.56 -1.29
N ILE A 107 -0.36 3.11 -1.20
CA ILE A 107 -0.93 4.04 -2.19
C ILE A 107 -1.46 5.25 -1.44
N GLY A 108 -1.17 6.46 -1.92
CA GLY A 108 -1.64 7.69 -1.29
C GLY A 108 -3.16 7.81 -1.32
N ALA A 109 -3.77 8.37 -0.27
CA ALA A 109 -5.20 8.60 -0.19
C ALA A 109 -5.63 9.87 -0.98
N THR A 110 -5.03 10.09 -2.13
CA THR A 110 -5.38 11.14 -3.09
C THR A 110 -6.60 10.72 -3.93
N ASN A 111 -7.12 11.63 -4.73
CA ASN A 111 -8.21 11.29 -5.67
C ASN A 111 -7.79 10.16 -6.63
N LEU A 112 -6.53 10.19 -7.12
CA LEU A 112 -5.99 9.16 -7.99
C LEU A 112 -5.85 7.83 -7.22
N GLY A 113 -5.27 7.85 -6.04
CA GLY A 113 -5.06 6.62 -5.26
C GLY A 113 -6.36 5.98 -4.77
N ARG A 114 -7.39 6.79 -4.47
CA ARG A 114 -8.74 6.30 -4.11
C ARG A 114 -9.46 5.65 -5.29
N ASP A 115 -9.10 5.98 -6.52
CA ASP A 115 -9.61 5.31 -7.72
C ASP A 115 -8.77 4.07 -8.07
N LEU A 116 -7.44 4.21 -8.08
CA LEU A 116 -6.51 3.15 -8.48
C LEU A 116 -6.47 1.98 -7.49
N GLY A 117 -6.39 2.27 -6.18
CA GLY A 117 -6.20 1.25 -5.14
C GLY A 117 -7.27 0.17 -5.14
N PRO A 118 -8.57 0.51 -5.04
CA PRO A 118 -9.66 -0.47 -5.09
C PRO A 118 -9.70 -1.27 -6.40
N ARG A 119 -9.35 -0.63 -7.52
CA ARG A 119 -9.30 -1.30 -8.82
C ARG A 119 -8.21 -2.35 -8.88
N CYS A 120 -7.02 -2.04 -8.35
CA CYS A 120 -5.92 -3.00 -8.25
C CYS A 120 -6.25 -4.13 -7.27
N ALA A 121 -6.80 -3.82 -6.09
CA ALA A 121 -7.17 -4.82 -5.09
C ALA A 121 -8.19 -5.82 -5.65
N ALA A 122 -9.23 -5.34 -6.33
CA ALA A 122 -10.22 -6.20 -6.97
C ALA A 122 -9.60 -7.08 -8.06
N ARG A 123 -8.67 -6.55 -8.87
CA ARG A 123 -8.01 -7.29 -9.94
C ARG A 123 -7.04 -8.36 -9.43
N LEU A 124 -6.40 -8.10 -8.28
CA LEU A 124 -5.45 -9.01 -7.64
C LEU A 124 -6.12 -9.95 -6.63
N HIS A 125 -7.43 -9.83 -6.42
CA HIS A 125 -8.19 -10.57 -5.41
C HIS A 125 -7.56 -10.46 -4.01
N THR A 126 -7.15 -9.26 -3.62
CA THR A 126 -6.53 -8.97 -2.32
C THR A 126 -7.32 -7.94 -1.53
N GLY A 127 -7.06 -7.86 -0.22
CA GLY A 127 -7.66 -6.87 0.65
C GLY A 127 -7.11 -5.46 0.41
N LEU A 128 -7.90 -4.45 0.74
CA LEU A 128 -7.52 -3.04 0.77
C LEU A 128 -8.06 -2.40 2.05
N THR A 129 -7.21 -1.67 2.77
CA THR A 129 -7.66 -0.80 3.87
C THR A 129 -7.41 0.65 3.46
N ALA A 130 -8.50 1.41 3.35
CA ALA A 130 -8.44 2.82 2.99
C ALA A 130 -8.28 3.72 4.22
N ASP A 131 -7.70 4.90 4.00
CA ASP A 131 -7.59 5.98 5.00
C ASP A 131 -6.85 5.57 6.29
N CYS A 132 -5.80 4.76 6.15
CA CYS A 132 -4.96 4.38 7.28
C CYS A 132 -4.27 5.60 7.89
N THR A 133 -4.32 5.69 9.21
CA THR A 133 -3.65 6.73 10.01
C THR A 133 -2.44 6.21 10.77
N HIS A 134 -2.33 4.91 10.93
CA HIS A 134 -1.18 4.24 11.52
C HIS A 134 -0.97 2.88 10.88
N LEU A 135 0.29 2.55 10.63
CA LEU A 135 0.75 1.28 10.05
C LEU A 135 1.86 0.71 10.93
N ASP A 136 1.81 -0.58 11.20
CA ASP A 136 2.86 -1.29 11.94
C ASP A 136 2.94 -2.74 11.46
N VAL A 137 4.10 -3.35 11.58
CA VAL A 137 4.33 -4.78 11.31
C VAL A 137 4.65 -5.56 12.59
N ASP A 138 4.99 -4.86 13.66
CA ASP A 138 5.27 -5.43 14.97
C ASP A 138 4.01 -5.37 15.84
N VAL A 139 3.55 -6.55 16.31
CA VAL A 139 2.34 -6.69 17.13
C VAL A 139 2.45 -5.94 18.46
N GLU A 140 3.62 -5.97 19.11
CA GLU A 140 3.79 -5.30 20.41
C GLU A 140 3.87 -3.78 20.27
N LYS A 141 4.54 -3.27 19.24
CA LYS A 141 4.51 -1.83 18.90
C LYS A 141 3.08 -1.38 18.63
N TYR A 142 2.34 -2.15 17.83
CA TYR A 142 0.95 -1.86 17.52
C TYR A 142 0.03 -1.88 18.73
N LYS A 143 0.17 -2.87 19.63
CA LYS A 143 -0.58 -2.91 20.89
C LYS A 143 -0.28 -1.71 21.78
N ASN A 144 1.00 -1.30 21.88
CA ASN A 144 1.37 -0.12 22.64
C ASN A 144 0.78 1.16 22.06
N PHE A 145 0.76 1.30 20.72
CA PHE A 145 0.08 2.39 20.06
C PHE A 145 -1.43 2.39 20.39
N LEU A 146 -2.11 1.27 20.32
CA LEU A 146 -3.53 1.17 20.64
C LEU A 146 -3.85 1.50 22.10
N ARG A 147 -3.00 1.09 23.05
CA ARG A 147 -3.18 1.43 24.49
C ARG A 147 -3.14 2.94 24.74
N THR A 148 -2.41 3.68 23.93
CA THR A 148 -2.24 5.14 24.09
C THR A 148 -3.24 5.96 23.29
N THR A 149 -3.81 5.40 22.21
CA THR A 149 -4.60 6.16 21.23
C THR A 149 -6.04 5.69 21.07
N SER A 150 -6.41 4.56 21.66
CA SER A 150 -7.75 4.00 21.53
C SER A 150 -8.31 3.50 22.87
N ASN A 151 -9.62 3.27 22.91
CA ASN A 151 -10.33 2.68 24.03
C ASN A 151 -10.49 1.14 23.89
N ILE A 152 -9.75 0.53 22.97
CA ILE A 152 -9.81 -0.92 22.73
C ILE A 152 -9.13 -1.63 23.89
N ASP A 153 -9.77 -2.66 24.44
CA ASP A 153 -9.16 -3.55 25.42
C ASP A 153 -8.17 -4.48 24.69
N VAL A 154 -6.93 -4.00 24.59
CA VAL A 154 -5.86 -4.65 23.83
C VAL A 154 -5.50 -6.01 24.45
N ASP A 155 -5.61 -6.15 25.77
CA ASP A 155 -5.18 -7.35 26.48
C ASP A 155 -6.17 -8.51 26.31
N ASN A 156 -7.45 -8.19 26.07
CA ASN A 156 -8.49 -9.18 25.76
C ASN A 156 -8.78 -9.31 24.25
N THR A 157 -8.14 -8.51 23.40
CA THR A 157 -8.30 -8.59 21.94
C THR A 157 -7.31 -9.59 21.36
N LYS A 158 -7.81 -10.55 20.59
CA LYS A 158 -6.95 -11.46 19.82
C LYS A 158 -6.47 -10.76 18.57
N PHE A 159 -5.16 -10.66 18.44
CA PHE A 159 -4.50 -10.23 17.19
C PHE A 159 -4.08 -11.47 16.42
N GLU A 160 -4.39 -11.50 15.12
CA GLU A 160 -3.90 -12.57 14.26
C GLU A 160 -2.39 -12.44 14.10
N GLU A 161 -1.65 -13.44 14.54
CA GLU A 161 -0.19 -13.45 14.46
C GLU A 161 0.33 -13.60 13.01
N ASN A 162 -0.53 -14.12 12.13
CA ASN A 162 -0.16 -14.40 10.73
C ASN A 162 -0.30 -13.21 9.77
N THR A 163 -0.79 -12.07 10.23
CA THR A 163 -0.89 -10.86 9.42
C THR A 163 0.31 -9.96 9.67
N ASN A 164 1.15 -9.73 8.66
CA ASN A 164 2.34 -8.91 8.82
C ASN A 164 2.00 -7.43 9.04
N LEU A 165 1.01 -6.88 8.33
CA LEU A 165 0.65 -5.46 8.42
C LEU A 165 -0.56 -5.24 9.34
N LYS A 166 -0.37 -4.43 10.37
CA LYS A 166 -1.42 -3.91 11.27
C LYS A 166 -1.77 -2.50 10.83
N MET A 167 -3.07 -2.21 10.73
CA MET A 167 -3.57 -0.95 10.19
C MET A 167 -4.63 -0.35 11.09
N THR A 168 -4.50 0.94 11.38
CA THR A 168 -5.54 1.72 12.06
C THR A 168 -6.14 2.72 11.10
N ARG A 169 -7.45 2.87 11.13
CA ARG A 169 -8.17 3.89 10.38
C ARG A 169 -9.25 4.53 11.26
N PRO A 170 -9.61 5.80 11.04
CA PRO A 170 -10.72 6.42 11.71
C PRO A 170 -12.02 5.70 11.35
N ALA A 171 -12.87 5.46 12.35
CA ALA A 171 -14.23 5.00 12.14
C ALA A 171 -15.19 6.04 12.72
N SER A 172 -16.11 6.58 11.91
CA SER A 172 -17.20 7.40 12.44
C SER A 172 -18.31 6.51 13.00
N VAL A 173 -19.16 7.06 13.89
CA VAL A 173 -20.28 6.32 14.52
C VAL A 173 -21.22 5.70 13.48
N SER A 174 -21.42 6.36 12.33
CA SER A 174 -22.20 5.82 11.22
C SER A 174 -21.54 4.60 10.55
N TYR A 175 -20.22 4.51 10.59
CA TYR A 175 -19.48 3.36 10.05
C TYR A 175 -19.57 2.13 10.97
N THR A 176 -19.58 2.33 12.29
CA THR A 176 -19.73 1.23 13.26
C THR A 176 -21.12 0.60 13.19
N HIS A 177 -22.15 1.39 12.92
CA HIS A 177 -23.53 0.88 12.77
C HIS A 177 -23.72 0.12 11.44
N LEU A 178 -23.15 0.58 10.34
CA LEU A 178 -23.27 -0.10 9.04
C LEU A 178 -22.50 -1.44 9.02
N ARG A 179 -21.34 -1.53 9.69
CA ARG A 179 -20.58 -2.79 9.77
C ARG A 179 -21.17 -3.84 10.68
N ALA A 180 -21.91 -3.46 11.71
CA ALA A 180 -22.58 -4.42 12.58
C ALA A 180 -23.65 -5.27 11.84
N HIS A 181 -24.16 -4.76 10.72
CA HIS A 181 -25.12 -5.48 9.86
C HIS A 181 -24.47 -6.26 8.71
N GLU A 182 -23.23 -5.93 8.32
CA GLU A 182 -22.52 -6.62 7.21
C GLU A 182 -21.70 -7.83 7.67
N THR A 183 -21.36 -7.94 8.95
CA THR A 183 -20.59 -9.08 9.48
C THR A 183 -21.39 -10.38 9.55
N ASP A 184 -22.71 -10.34 9.45
CA ASP A 184 -23.57 -11.53 9.41
C ASP A 184 -23.71 -12.15 7.99
N SER A 185 -23.09 -11.54 6.97
CA SER A 185 -23.25 -11.96 5.57
C SER A 185 -22.05 -12.70 4.99
N TYR A 186 -20.98 -12.90 5.75
CA TYR A 186 -19.75 -13.58 5.30
C TYR A 186 -19.25 -14.60 6.34
N LEU A 187 -20.10 -15.57 6.62
CA LEU A 187 -19.71 -16.86 7.18
C LEU A 187 -20.00 -17.98 6.20
#